data_fa5bea7e726a6a0764f698f3387d650e
#
_entry.id   fa5bea7e726a6a0764f698f3387d650e
#
_cell.length_a   1.000
_cell.length_b   1.000
_cell.length_c   1.000
_cell.angle_alpha   90.00
_cell.angle_beta   90.00
_cell.angle_gamma   90.00
#
_symmetry.space_group_name_H-M   'P 1'
#
loop_
_entity.id
_entity.type
_entity.pdbx_description
1 polymer ?
#
loop_
_entity_poly.entity_id
_entity_poly.type
_entity_poly.pdbx_seq_one_letter_code
_entity_poly.pdbx_strand_id
1 'polypeptide(L)'
;AGKNKDVTGSVHLRLVRAETPEGPRSSYSEAQIARAATRYSEALESWGWNNNENLKSLFLARQMIARRLGFIELHRLFTGQFASAKAQEDYESGKLFLIKPFLKVICPLIRAQKAENHRLLLDILRKSSPAFDPQGMNAKKTLREINALATRLSSELSTLWETATLIEVLKFCSINGLCDLSERLSEHMERPKREEEFDEDQHSSEKSDWLADKFFEMTTKEIESYIAFIEESTPFSTQHGVKGEEYNDVVVVFDDVEAAWTKYSFTKTLLPNLSGEP
;
A
#
# COMPACT_ATOMS: atom_id res chain seq x y z
N ALA A 1 -21.78 -11.38 -25.68
CA ALA A 1 -23.03 -11.23 -24.93
C ALA A 1 -22.85 -11.89 -23.56
N GLY A 2 -22.80 -11.08 -22.48
CA GLY A 2 -22.50 -11.57 -21.13
C GLY A 2 -23.53 -12.54 -20.59
N LYS A 3 -23.12 -13.37 -19.66
CA LYS A 3 -23.94 -14.37 -18.96
C LYS A 3 -25.12 -13.77 -18.15
N ASN A 4 -25.16 -12.43 -17.99
CA ASN A 4 -26.07 -11.73 -17.06
C ASN A 4 -27.16 -10.92 -17.76
N LYS A 5 -27.65 -11.35 -18.93
CA LYS A 5 -28.70 -10.61 -19.68
C LYS A 5 -30.02 -10.42 -18.93
N ASP A 6 -30.28 -11.28 -17.93
CA ASP A 6 -31.56 -11.31 -17.21
C ASP A 6 -31.44 -10.80 -15.75
N VAL A 7 -30.29 -10.24 -15.38
CA VAL A 7 -30.11 -9.68 -14.03
C VAL A 7 -30.54 -8.21 -14.01
N THR A 8 -31.56 -7.92 -13.20
CA THR A 8 -32.01 -6.54 -12.95
C THR A 8 -31.09 -5.90 -11.91
N GLY A 9 -30.41 -4.84 -12.29
CA GLY A 9 -29.57 -4.06 -11.42
C GLY A 9 -30.20 -2.69 -11.09
N SER A 10 -29.66 -1.99 -10.10
CA SER A 10 -29.97 -0.60 -9.79
C SER A 10 -28.74 0.28 -9.92
N VAL A 11 -28.94 1.55 -10.29
CA VAL A 11 -27.89 2.56 -10.36
C VAL A 11 -28.26 3.71 -9.46
N HIS A 12 -27.37 4.06 -8.53
CA HIS A 12 -27.54 5.22 -7.65
C HIS A 12 -26.48 6.26 -8.01
N LEU A 13 -26.88 7.51 -8.18
CA LEU A 13 -25.99 8.62 -8.47
C LEU A 13 -26.05 9.63 -7.33
N ARG A 14 -24.90 10.02 -6.79
CA ARG A 14 -24.77 11.12 -5.85
C ARG A 14 -23.81 12.16 -6.40
N LEU A 15 -24.29 13.36 -6.57
CA LEU A 15 -23.47 14.51 -6.96
C LEU A 15 -23.07 15.28 -5.70
N VAL A 16 -21.79 15.58 -5.62
CA VAL A 16 -21.21 16.38 -4.52
C VAL A 16 -20.61 17.63 -5.12
N ARG A 17 -21.06 18.80 -4.67
CA ARG A 17 -20.48 20.06 -5.12
C ARG A 17 -19.04 20.18 -4.64
N ALA A 18 -18.12 20.37 -5.58
CA ALA A 18 -16.73 20.64 -5.27
C ALA A 18 -16.58 22.01 -4.59
N GLU A 19 -15.66 22.08 -3.65
CA GLU A 19 -15.25 23.34 -3.03
C GLU A 19 -14.32 24.12 -3.95
N THR A 20 -14.21 25.42 -3.77
CA THR A 20 -13.18 26.22 -4.47
C THR A 20 -11.81 25.88 -3.89
N PRO A 21 -10.80 25.55 -4.72
CA PRO A 21 -9.46 25.21 -4.23
C PRO A 21 -8.86 26.35 -3.39
N GLU A 22 -8.33 26.03 -2.22
CA GLU A 22 -7.71 27.00 -1.29
C GLU A 22 -6.18 26.88 -1.24
N GLY A 23 -5.61 25.86 -1.84
CA GLY A 23 -4.18 25.61 -1.83
C GLY A 23 -3.39 26.34 -2.93
N PRO A 24 -2.06 26.30 -2.88
CA PRO A 24 -1.19 26.91 -3.89
C PRO A 24 -1.47 26.37 -5.30
N ARG A 25 -1.38 27.24 -6.31
CA ARG A 25 -1.61 26.88 -7.73
C ARG A 25 -2.98 26.25 -7.99
N SER A 26 -4.02 26.69 -7.26
CA SER A 26 -5.38 26.15 -7.35
C SER A 26 -5.46 24.64 -7.01
N SER A 27 -4.61 24.19 -6.11
CA SER A 27 -4.71 22.85 -5.52
C SER A 27 -5.70 22.84 -4.35
N TYR A 28 -6.17 21.65 -4.00
CA TYR A 28 -7.00 21.48 -2.82
C TYR A 28 -6.13 21.29 -1.57
N SER A 29 -6.55 21.89 -0.46
CA SER A 29 -5.90 21.71 0.83
C SER A 29 -6.15 20.31 1.41
N GLU A 30 -5.31 19.85 2.32
CA GLU A 30 -5.49 18.56 3.02
C GLU A 30 -6.85 18.50 3.74
N ALA A 31 -7.32 19.62 4.30
CA ALA A 31 -8.63 19.71 4.93
C ALA A 31 -9.78 19.52 3.93
N GLN A 32 -9.68 20.09 2.73
CA GLN A 32 -10.65 19.91 1.66
C GLN A 32 -10.70 18.46 1.17
N ILE A 33 -9.53 17.83 1.02
CA ILE A 33 -9.42 16.42 0.63
C ILE A 33 -10.02 15.50 1.71
N ALA A 34 -9.77 15.79 2.99
CA ALA A 34 -10.38 15.05 4.11
C ALA A 34 -11.92 15.16 4.09
N ARG A 35 -12.46 16.36 3.83
CA ARG A 35 -13.91 16.54 3.68
C ARG A 35 -14.48 15.76 2.49
N ALA A 36 -13.77 15.69 1.37
CA ALA A 36 -14.18 14.87 0.23
C ALA A 36 -14.24 13.37 0.58
N ALA A 37 -13.27 12.89 1.34
CA ALA A 37 -13.27 11.52 1.85
C ALA A 37 -14.46 11.24 2.79
N THR A 38 -14.81 12.19 3.67
CA THR A 38 -16.00 12.09 4.54
C THR A 38 -17.28 11.98 3.73
N ARG A 39 -17.44 12.78 2.68
CA ARG A 39 -18.62 12.74 1.79
C ARG A 39 -18.80 11.41 1.06
N TYR A 40 -17.70 10.74 0.75
CA TYR A 40 -17.74 9.38 0.21
C TYR A 40 -18.34 8.40 1.24
N SER A 41 -17.87 8.45 2.48
CA SER A 41 -18.40 7.59 3.57
C SER A 41 -19.88 7.86 3.84
N GLU A 42 -20.30 9.13 3.87
CA GLU A 42 -21.69 9.53 3.99
C GLU A 42 -22.57 9.01 2.83
N ALA A 43 -22.02 8.95 1.62
CA ALA A 43 -22.72 8.37 0.48
C ALA A 43 -22.99 6.88 0.67
N LEU A 44 -21.96 6.13 1.07
CA LEU A 44 -22.10 4.69 1.36
C LEU A 44 -23.11 4.44 2.48
N GLU A 45 -23.08 5.23 3.55
CA GLU A 45 -24.04 5.13 4.65
C GLU A 45 -25.47 5.40 4.17
N SER A 46 -25.68 6.46 3.36
CA SER A 46 -27.00 6.81 2.83
C SER A 46 -27.61 5.73 1.92
N TRP A 47 -26.78 4.88 1.32
CA TRP A 47 -27.20 3.75 0.50
C TRP A 47 -27.27 2.43 1.29
N GLY A 48 -26.84 2.42 2.57
CA GLY A 48 -26.77 1.21 3.38
C GLY A 48 -25.61 0.28 2.99
N TRP A 49 -24.58 0.81 2.35
CA TRP A 49 -23.44 0.05 1.80
C TRP A 49 -22.16 0.12 2.64
N ASN A 50 -22.17 0.85 3.75
CA ASN A 50 -21.03 1.02 4.64
C ASN A 50 -20.48 -0.29 5.23
N ASN A 51 -21.32 -1.33 5.38
CA ASN A 51 -20.95 -2.65 5.89
C ASN A 51 -21.04 -3.75 4.82
N ASN A 52 -21.03 -3.41 3.54
CA ASN A 52 -21.13 -4.39 2.47
C ASN A 52 -19.73 -4.97 2.16
N GLU A 53 -19.46 -6.18 2.62
CA GLU A 53 -18.19 -6.88 2.41
C GLU A 53 -17.92 -7.22 0.93
N ASN A 54 -18.96 -7.25 0.09
CA ASN A 54 -18.84 -7.54 -1.34
C ASN A 54 -18.70 -6.27 -2.20
N LEU A 55 -18.69 -5.09 -1.56
CA LEU A 55 -18.58 -3.82 -2.27
C LEU A 55 -17.19 -3.62 -2.82
N LYS A 56 -17.07 -3.39 -4.12
CA LYS A 56 -15.83 -2.93 -4.76
C LYS A 56 -15.88 -1.44 -5.03
N SER A 57 -14.89 -0.71 -4.54
CA SER A 57 -14.78 0.74 -4.70
C SER A 57 -13.67 1.09 -5.68
N LEU A 58 -14.05 1.70 -6.79
CA LEU A 58 -13.14 2.03 -7.88
C LEU A 58 -12.78 3.52 -7.84
N PHE A 59 -11.49 3.79 -7.80
CA PHE A 59 -10.92 5.13 -7.80
C PHE A 59 -10.07 5.35 -9.04
N LEU A 60 -9.99 6.59 -9.50
CA LEU A 60 -9.23 6.96 -10.70
C LEU A 60 -7.72 6.96 -10.46
N ALA A 61 -7.30 7.42 -9.29
CA ALA A 61 -5.90 7.56 -8.95
C ALA A 61 -5.54 6.72 -7.72
N ARG A 62 -4.38 6.08 -7.77
CA ARG A 62 -3.84 5.28 -6.66
C ARG A 62 -3.63 6.11 -5.40
N GLN A 63 -3.27 7.38 -5.54
CA GLN A 63 -3.15 8.33 -4.43
C GLN A 63 -4.42 8.41 -3.57
N MET A 64 -5.59 8.37 -4.19
CA MET A 64 -6.88 8.39 -3.49
C MET A 64 -7.07 7.15 -2.61
N ILE A 65 -6.61 6.00 -3.10
CA ILE A 65 -6.63 4.73 -2.34
C ILE A 65 -5.61 4.78 -1.21
N ALA A 66 -4.38 5.24 -1.49
CA ALA A 66 -3.31 5.36 -0.51
C ALA A 66 -3.73 6.20 0.69
N ARG A 67 -4.44 7.31 0.46
CA ARG A 67 -4.96 8.17 1.52
C ARG A 67 -6.02 7.45 2.37
N ARG A 68 -6.94 6.73 1.74
CA ARG A 68 -8.02 6.01 2.45
C ARG A 68 -7.53 4.81 3.24
N LEU A 69 -6.52 4.13 2.73
CA LEU A 69 -5.89 3.00 3.41
C LEU A 69 -4.79 3.41 4.40
N GLY A 70 -4.38 4.71 4.41
CA GLY A 70 -3.41 5.24 5.35
C GLY A 70 -1.95 4.95 4.99
N PHE A 71 -1.61 4.85 3.67
CA PHE A 71 -0.23 4.73 3.20
C PHE A 71 0.18 5.88 2.25
N ILE A 72 -0.33 7.09 2.50
CA ILE A 72 -0.13 8.23 1.61
C ILE A 72 1.33 8.71 1.58
N GLU A 73 2.05 8.69 2.70
CA GLU A 73 3.44 9.15 2.73
C GLU A 73 4.36 8.14 2.01
N LEU A 74 4.09 6.84 2.15
CA LEU A 74 4.76 5.80 1.36
C LEU A 74 4.51 6.02 -0.14
N HIS A 75 3.28 6.33 -0.52
CA HIS A 75 2.93 6.63 -1.92
C HIS A 75 3.66 7.87 -2.43
N ARG A 76 3.67 8.97 -1.67
CA ARG A 76 4.40 10.20 -2.00
C ARG A 76 5.90 9.97 -2.15
N LEU A 77 6.49 9.15 -1.30
CA LEU A 77 7.90 8.79 -1.39
C LEU A 77 8.22 8.11 -2.71
N PHE A 78 7.44 7.10 -3.10
CA PHE A 78 7.71 6.30 -4.29
C PHE A 78 7.18 6.90 -5.61
N THR A 79 6.44 8.00 -5.56
CA THR A 79 6.00 8.77 -6.73
C THR A 79 6.65 10.17 -6.79
N GLY A 80 7.46 10.52 -5.80
CA GLY A 80 8.12 11.82 -5.66
C GLY A 80 9.50 11.88 -6.34
N GLN A 81 10.22 12.95 -6.01
CA GLN A 81 11.50 13.31 -6.66
C GLN A 81 12.62 12.26 -6.53
N PHE A 82 12.60 11.44 -5.47
CA PHE A 82 13.62 10.41 -5.24
C PHE A 82 13.38 9.14 -6.05
N ALA A 83 12.18 8.95 -6.61
CA ALA A 83 11.83 7.76 -7.36
C ALA A 83 12.14 7.92 -8.85
N SER A 84 12.93 7.00 -9.40
CA SER A 84 13.04 6.87 -10.85
C SER A 84 11.74 6.27 -11.43
N ALA A 85 11.48 6.46 -12.73
CA ALA A 85 10.33 5.85 -13.40
C ALA A 85 10.26 4.33 -13.18
N LYS A 86 11.42 3.65 -13.16
CA LYS A 86 11.49 2.21 -12.88
C LYS A 86 11.16 1.89 -11.43
N ALA A 87 11.61 2.69 -10.47
CA ALA A 87 11.27 2.49 -9.06
C ALA A 87 9.76 2.68 -8.81
N GLN A 88 9.15 3.65 -9.49
CA GLN A 88 7.70 3.86 -9.45
C GLN A 88 6.94 2.68 -10.04
N GLU A 89 7.32 2.18 -11.22
CA GLU A 89 6.71 0.99 -11.83
C GLU A 89 6.84 -0.26 -10.92
N ASP A 90 8.03 -0.47 -10.34
CA ASP A 90 8.29 -1.59 -9.43
C ASP A 90 7.51 -1.45 -8.11
N TYR A 91 7.34 -0.23 -7.60
CA TYR A 91 6.44 0.06 -6.48
C TYR A 91 5.00 -0.27 -6.84
N GLU A 92 4.52 0.21 -7.96
CA GLU A 92 3.14 -0.01 -8.40
C GLU A 92 2.77 -1.48 -8.60
N SER A 93 3.75 -2.32 -8.91
CA SER A 93 3.59 -3.76 -9.10
C SER A 93 4.04 -4.62 -7.92
N GLY A 94 4.43 -4.02 -6.78
CA GLY A 94 4.94 -4.75 -5.61
C GLY A 94 6.30 -5.42 -5.82
N LYS A 95 7.06 -5.02 -6.86
CA LYS A 95 8.35 -5.64 -7.22
C LYS A 95 9.57 -4.88 -6.70
N LEU A 96 9.36 -3.72 -6.08
CA LEU A 96 10.45 -2.89 -5.58
C LEU A 96 11.28 -3.64 -4.53
N PHE A 97 12.61 -3.61 -4.69
CA PHE A 97 13.53 -4.36 -3.83
C PHE A 97 13.43 -4.00 -2.34
N LEU A 98 13.13 -2.75 -2.01
CA LEU A 98 12.89 -2.27 -0.63
C LEU A 98 11.66 -2.94 0.02
N ILE A 99 10.63 -3.25 -0.76
CA ILE A 99 9.34 -3.77 -0.28
C ILE A 99 9.31 -5.29 -0.26
N LYS A 100 10.09 -5.95 -1.11
CA LYS A 100 10.05 -7.41 -1.27
C LYS A 100 10.15 -8.22 0.04
N PRO A 101 11.06 -7.91 1.01
CA PRO A 101 11.12 -8.65 2.26
C PRO A 101 9.81 -8.56 3.07
N PHE A 102 9.21 -7.37 3.09
CA PHE A 102 7.94 -7.14 3.78
C PHE A 102 6.80 -7.92 3.13
N LEU A 103 6.68 -7.85 1.81
CA LEU A 103 5.64 -8.55 1.05
C LEU A 103 5.76 -10.07 1.16
N LYS A 104 6.98 -10.61 1.05
CA LYS A 104 7.18 -12.06 0.95
C LYS A 104 7.26 -12.79 2.28
N VAL A 105 7.77 -12.13 3.33
CA VAL A 105 8.12 -12.79 4.59
C VAL A 105 7.56 -12.05 5.80
N ILE A 106 7.92 -10.79 5.97
CA ILE A 106 7.71 -10.08 7.23
C ILE A 106 6.21 -9.88 7.52
N CYS A 107 5.44 -9.28 6.60
CA CYS A 107 4.01 -9.08 6.81
C CYS A 107 3.20 -10.38 6.89
N PRO A 108 3.47 -11.42 6.06
CA PRO A 108 2.89 -12.74 6.27
C PRO A 108 3.17 -13.33 7.66
N LEU A 109 4.40 -13.20 8.21
CA LEU A 109 4.73 -13.65 9.56
C LEU A 109 3.95 -12.88 10.63
N ILE A 110 3.90 -11.54 10.51
CA ILE A 110 3.13 -10.69 11.43
C ILE A 110 1.65 -11.07 11.43
N ARG A 111 1.05 -11.27 10.25
CA ARG A 111 -0.36 -11.68 10.13
C ARG A 111 -0.61 -13.05 10.73
N ALA A 112 0.28 -14.02 10.47
CA ALA A 112 0.17 -15.36 11.05
C ALA A 112 0.29 -15.32 12.57
N GLN A 113 1.18 -14.48 13.12
CA GLN A 113 1.34 -14.27 14.56
C GLN A 113 0.10 -13.59 15.17
N LYS A 114 -0.41 -12.52 14.58
CA LYS A 114 -1.64 -11.82 15.03
C LYS A 114 -2.87 -12.74 15.01
N ALA A 115 -2.95 -13.65 14.04
CA ALA A 115 -4.03 -14.63 13.91
C ALA A 115 -3.82 -15.89 14.76
N GLU A 116 -2.76 -15.98 15.57
CA GLU A 116 -2.36 -17.16 16.35
C GLU A 116 -2.26 -18.43 15.50
N ASN A 117 -1.99 -18.29 14.20
CA ASN A 117 -1.90 -19.43 13.28
C ASN A 117 -0.48 -19.99 13.23
N HIS A 118 -0.14 -20.77 14.25
CA HIS A 118 1.19 -21.38 14.40
C HIS A 118 1.60 -22.28 13.21
N ARG A 119 0.65 -22.94 12.58
CA ARG A 119 0.94 -23.77 11.40
C ARG A 119 1.41 -22.93 10.24
N LEU A 120 0.66 -21.88 9.89
CA LEU A 120 1.00 -20.98 8.82
C LEU A 120 2.34 -20.29 9.10
N LEU A 121 2.57 -19.88 10.35
CA LEU A 121 3.82 -19.24 10.78
C LEU A 121 5.02 -20.17 10.52
N LEU A 122 4.95 -21.43 10.93
CA LEU A 122 6.01 -22.42 10.68
C LEU A 122 6.20 -22.71 9.19
N ASP A 123 5.11 -22.77 8.42
CA ASP A 123 5.17 -22.99 6.97
C ASP A 123 5.91 -21.83 6.26
N ILE A 124 5.63 -20.57 6.66
CA ILE A 124 6.33 -19.38 6.12
C ILE A 124 7.81 -19.43 6.50
N LEU A 125 8.13 -19.67 7.78
CA LEU A 125 9.50 -19.73 8.26
C LEU A 125 10.31 -20.82 7.53
N ARG A 126 9.79 -22.01 7.40
CA ARG A 126 10.45 -23.13 6.70
C ARG A 126 10.69 -22.87 5.22
N LYS A 127 9.80 -22.11 4.59
CA LYS A 127 9.87 -21.82 3.14
C LYS A 127 10.80 -20.66 2.82
N SER A 128 10.91 -19.67 3.73
CA SER A 128 11.46 -18.36 3.38
C SER A 128 12.53 -17.85 4.32
N SER A 129 12.82 -18.55 5.42
CA SER A 129 13.73 -18.07 6.47
C SER A 129 14.98 -18.95 6.60
N PRO A 130 16.18 -18.41 6.36
CA PRO A 130 17.44 -19.15 6.45
C PRO A 130 17.66 -19.84 7.80
N ALA A 131 17.20 -19.21 8.91
CA ALA A 131 17.29 -19.80 10.24
C ALA A 131 16.46 -21.09 10.42
N PHE A 132 15.50 -21.35 9.53
CA PHE A 132 14.60 -22.50 9.56
C PHE A 132 14.81 -23.45 8.37
N ASP A 133 15.86 -23.24 7.61
CA ASP A 133 16.28 -24.17 6.56
C ASP A 133 16.69 -25.50 7.20
N PRO A 134 16.10 -26.64 6.78
CA PRO A 134 16.48 -27.97 7.27
C PRO A 134 17.96 -28.33 7.09
N GLN A 135 18.66 -27.68 6.17
CA GLN A 135 20.09 -27.84 5.92
C GLN A 135 20.94 -26.68 6.45
N GLY A 136 20.30 -25.68 7.08
CA GLY A 136 20.95 -24.45 7.57
C GLY A 136 21.60 -24.61 8.96
N MET A 137 21.93 -23.45 9.55
CA MET A 137 22.66 -23.37 10.83
C MET A 137 21.95 -24.07 12.00
N ASN A 138 20.64 -24.23 11.95
CA ASN A 138 19.81 -24.85 12.97
C ASN A 138 19.40 -26.30 12.64
N ALA A 139 19.97 -26.92 11.61
CA ALA A 139 19.63 -28.28 11.15
C ALA A 139 19.75 -29.37 12.24
N LYS A 140 20.61 -29.14 13.23
CA LYS A 140 20.82 -30.08 14.35
C LYS A 140 19.85 -29.91 15.52
N LYS A 141 19.01 -28.86 15.49
CA LYS A 141 18.03 -28.61 16.56
C LYS A 141 16.86 -29.59 16.48
N THR A 142 16.37 -29.97 17.63
CA THR A 142 15.13 -30.78 17.74
C THR A 142 13.91 -29.95 17.29
N LEU A 143 12.83 -30.63 16.92
CA LEU A 143 11.57 -29.98 16.56
C LEU A 143 11.05 -29.07 17.68
N ARG A 144 11.26 -29.46 18.94
CA ARG A 144 10.86 -28.65 20.10
C ARG A 144 11.65 -27.34 20.17
N GLU A 145 12.95 -27.39 19.93
CA GLU A 145 13.82 -26.21 19.92
C GLU A 145 13.51 -25.29 18.74
N ILE A 146 13.21 -25.86 17.56
CA ILE A 146 12.77 -25.09 16.39
C ILE A 146 11.45 -24.36 16.66
N ASN A 147 10.47 -25.05 17.26
CA ASN A 147 9.20 -24.43 17.63
C ASN A 147 9.38 -23.32 18.69
N ALA A 148 10.23 -23.53 19.69
CA ALA A 148 10.53 -22.52 20.70
C ALA A 148 11.22 -21.30 20.07
N LEU A 149 12.15 -21.52 19.15
CA LEU A 149 12.83 -20.45 18.39
C LEU A 149 11.82 -19.67 17.53
N ALA A 150 10.95 -20.35 16.80
CA ALA A 150 9.91 -19.73 15.98
C ALA A 150 8.98 -18.85 16.81
N THR A 151 8.47 -19.37 17.90
CA THR A 151 7.57 -18.63 18.81
C THR A 151 8.26 -17.39 19.37
N ARG A 152 9.50 -17.53 19.86
CA ARG A 152 10.28 -16.42 20.41
C ARG A 152 10.51 -15.33 19.35
N LEU A 153 11.08 -15.68 18.20
CA LEU A 153 11.41 -14.69 17.16
C LEU A 153 10.16 -14.01 16.58
N SER A 154 9.06 -14.74 16.42
CA SER A 154 7.82 -14.14 15.91
C SER A 154 7.16 -13.21 16.95
N SER A 155 7.25 -13.52 18.24
CA SER A 155 6.77 -12.65 19.30
C SER A 155 7.62 -11.38 19.41
N GLU A 156 8.95 -11.49 19.37
CA GLU A 156 9.87 -10.36 19.36
C GLU A 156 9.64 -9.46 18.14
N LEU A 157 9.48 -10.05 16.93
CA LEU A 157 9.18 -9.34 15.71
C LEU A 157 7.83 -8.60 15.82
N SER A 158 6.81 -9.25 16.37
CA SER A 158 5.48 -8.62 16.54
C SER A 158 5.53 -7.45 17.50
N THR A 159 6.31 -7.52 18.58
CA THR A 159 6.51 -6.41 19.51
C THR A 159 7.25 -5.26 18.84
N LEU A 160 8.31 -5.57 18.11
CA LEU A 160 9.10 -4.57 17.37
C LEU A 160 8.24 -3.86 16.30
N TRP A 161 7.34 -4.60 15.65
CA TRP A 161 6.46 -4.11 14.59
C TRP A 161 5.58 -2.93 15.00
N GLU A 162 5.19 -2.85 16.25
CA GLU A 162 4.25 -1.82 16.72
C GLU A 162 4.89 -0.41 16.79
N THR A 163 6.21 -0.31 16.96
CA THR A 163 6.87 0.97 17.24
C THR A 163 8.12 1.25 16.41
N ALA A 164 8.68 0.25 15.78
CA ALA A 164 9.96 0.36 15.09
C ALA A 164 9.85 1.04 13.71
N THR A 165 10.97 1.53 13.25
CA THR A 165 11.20 1.95 11.87
C THR A 165 11.42 0.73 10.97
N LEU A 166 11.26 0.91 9.65
CA LEU A 166 11.43 -0.18 8.69
C LEU A 166 12.86 -0.72 8.68
N ILE A 167 13.88 0.14 8.90
CA ILE A 167 15.29 -0.31 9.01
C ILE A 167 15.52 -1.20 10.22
N GLU A 168 14.91 -0.89 11.36
CA GLU A 168 15.04 -1.70 12.59
C GLU A 168 14.43 -3.08 12.40
N VAL A 169 13.26 -3.16 11.76
CA VAL A 169 12.61 -4.43 11.41
C VAL A 169 13.47 -5.25 10.45
N LEU A 170 14.01 -4.63 9.40
CA LEU A 170 14.89 -5.31 8.44
C LEU A 170 16.17 -5.83 9.11
N LYS A 171 16.81 -5.03 9.95
CA LYS A 171 18.00 -5.44 10.71
C LYS A 171 17.68 -6.62 11.64
N PHE A 172 16.58 -6.55 12.38
CA PHE A 172 16.14 -7.66 13.23
C PHE A 172 15.95 -8.95 12.43
N CYS A 173 15.24 -8.87 11.30
CA CYS A 173 14.97 -10.02 10.46
C CYS A 173 16.23 -10.61 9.82
N SER A 174 17.16 -9.77 9.37
CA SER A 174 18.43 -10.19 8.80
C SER A 174 19.32 -10.87 9.84
N ILE A 175 19.54 -10.24 11.00
CA ILE A 175 20.40 -10.77 12.07
C ILE A 175 19.89 -12.12 12.60
N ASN A 176 18.56 -12.28 12.69
CA ASN A 176 17.96 -13.52 13.17
C ASN A 176 17.67 -14.54 12.05
N GLY A 177 18.07 -14.26 10.82
CA GLY A 177 17.87 -15.15 9.67
C GLY A 177 16.39 -15.41 9.36
N LEU A 178 15.51 -14.45 9.64
CA LEU A 178 14.09 -14.56 9.31
C LEU A 178 13.80 -14.31 7.84
N CYS A 179 14.61 -13.50 7.18
CA CYS A 179 14.53 -13.30 5.73
C CYS A 179 15.92 -13.09 5.13
N ASP A 180 16.06 -13.51 3.88
CA ASP A 180 17.18 -13.16 3.03
C ASP A 180 16.97 -11.78 2.42
N LEU A 181 17.96 -10.91 2.55
CA LEU A 181 17.98 -9.60 1.92
C LEU A 181 18.79 -9.68 0.62
N SER A 182 18.32 -8.98 -0.42
CA SER A 182 19.13 -8.85 -1.64
C SER A 182 20.38 -8.04 -1.35
N GLU A 183 21.47 -8.34 -2.08
CA GLU A 183 22.74 -7.62 -1.99
C GLU A 183 22.52 -6.10 -2.05
N ARG A 184 21.75 -5.64 -3.03
CA ARG A 184 21.40 -4.23 -3.18
C ARG A 184 20.71 -3.63 -1.94
N LEU A 185 19.82 -4.37 -1.28
CA LEU A 185 19.17 -3.88 -0.06
C LEU A 185 20.15 -3.82 1.10
N SER A 186 21.01 -4.84 1.25
CA SER A 186 22.05 -4.87 2.27
C SER A 186 23.03 -3.70 2.10
N GLU A 187 23.49 -3.42 0.90
CA GLU A 187 24.33 -2.25 0.59
C GLU A 187 23.70 -0.94 1.04
N HIS A 188 22.41 -0.72 0.73
CA HIS A 188 21.69 0.48 1.19
C HIS A 188 21.52 0.54 2.71
N MET A 189 21.44 -0.60 3.42
CA MET A 189 21.33 -0.65 4.88
C MET A 189 22.65 -0.42 5.61
N GLU A 190 23.78 -0.76 4.97
CA GLU A 190 25.13 -0.70 5.54
C GLU A 190 25.83 0.63 5.26
N ARG A 191 25.51 1.28 4.14
CA ARG A 191 26.13 2.58 3.80
C ARG A 191 25.72 3.67 4.81
N PRO A 192 26.56 4.70 4.99
CA PRO A 192 26.17 5.89 5.74
C PRO A 192 24.93 6.56 5.11
N LYS A 193 24.06 7.09 5.95
CA LYS A 193 22.93 7.90 5.50
C LYS A 193 23.43 9.16 4.81
N ARG A 194 22.73 9.60 3.75
CA ARG A 194 23.01 10.90 3.10
C ARG A 194 22.60 12.04 4.02
N GLU A 195 23.55 12.91 4.35
CA GLU A 195 23.34 14.07 5.22
C GLU A 195 23.05 15.35 4.39
N GLU A 196 23.56 15.39 3.14
CA GLU A 196 23.38 16.49 2.21
C GLU A 196 21.93 16.58 1.69
N GLU A 197 21.49 17.78 1.37
CA GLU A 197 20.22 17.99 0.69
C GLU A 197 20.27 17.42 -0.73
N PHE A 198 19.17 16.83 -1.17
CA PHE A 198 19.06 16.29 -2.50
C PHE A 198 19.01 17.42 -3.55
N ASP A 199 19.90 17.33 -4.52
CA ASP A 199 19.94 18.19 -5.71
C ASP A 199 19.81 17.31 -6.96
N GLU A 200 18.79 17.57 -7.77
CA GLU A 200 18.48 16.76 -8.96
C GLU A 200 19.61 16.79 -9.99
N ASP A 201 20.28 17.95 -10.16
CA ASP A 201 21.34 18.11 -11.16
C ASP A 201 22.62 17.36 -10.76
N GLN A 202 22.88 17.25 -9.46
CA GLN A 202 24.09 16.61 -8.93
C GLN A 202 23.89 15.13 -8.57
N HIS A 203 22.70 14.76 -8.06
CA HIS A 203 22.46 13.49 -7.43
C HIS A 203 21.49 12.57 -8.21
N SER A 204 21.15 12.90 -9.45
CA SER A 204 20.18 12.16 -10.26
C SER A 204 20.51 10.67 -10.43
N SER A 205 21.80 10.31 -10.50
CA SER A 205 22.27 8.91 -10.60
C SER A 205 22.14 8.13 -9.28
N GLU A 206 22.10 8.82 -8.14
CA GLU A 206 22.12 8.26 -6.79
C GLU A 206 20.77 8.40 -6.07
N LYS A 207 19.71 8.80 -6.77
CA LYS A 207 18.35 8.98 -6.20
C LYS A 207 17.91 7.84 -5.29
N SER A 208 18.31 6.61 -5.62
CA SER A 208 17.96 5.43 -4.83
C SER A 208 18.47 5.47 -3.40
N ASP A 209 19.52 6.25 -3.12
CA ASP A 209 20.08 6.39 -1.78
C ASP A 209 19.13 7.19 -0.89
N TRP A 210 18.71 8.38 -1.35
CA TRP A 210 17.71 9.20 -0.63
C TRP A 210 16.38 8.48 -0.51
N LEU A 211 15.96 7.77 -1.57
CA LEU A 211 14.74 6.96 -1.54
C LEU A 211 14.81 5.90 -0.43
N ALA A 212 15.93 5.16 -0.35
CA ALA A 212 16.13 4.14 0.67
C ALA A 212 16.20 4.73 2.07
N ASP A 213 16.94 5.83 2.27
CA ASP A 213 17.07 6.51 3.56
C ASP A 213 15.71 6.96 4.10
N LYS A 214 14.90 7.59 3.26
CA LYS A 214 13.56 8.01 3.63
C LYS A 214 12.62 6.83 3.91
N PHE A 215 12.70 5.78 3.11
CA PHE A 215 11.96 4.55 3.34
C PHE A 215 12.32 3.91 4.69
N PHE A 216 13.59 3.84 5.02
CA PHE A 216 14.08 3.24 6.26
C PHE A 216 13.63 3.97 7.53
N GLU A 217 13.37 5.28 7.44
CA GLU A 217 12.86 6.09 8.54
C GLU A 217 11.35 5.92 8.78
N MET A 218 10.63 5.37 7.83
CA MET A 218 9.17 5.17 7.96
C MET A 218 8.83 4.12 9.00
N THR A 219 7.63 4.23 9.56
CA THR A 219 7.08 3.22 10.46
C THR A 219 6.38 2.10 9.69
N THR A 220 6.09 1.01 10.38
CA THR A 220 5.48 -0.21 9.80
C THR A 220 4.04 -0.03 9.33
N LYS A 221 3.30 0.94 9.87
CA LYS A 221 1.84 1.11 9.62
C LYS A 221 1.50 1.23 8.14
N GLU A 222 2.24 2.05 7.41
CA GLU A 222 1.95 2.32 6.01
C GLU A 222 2.29 1.12 5.11
N ILE A 223 3.36 0.40 5.44
CA ILE A 223 3.76 -0.76 4.64
C ILE A 223 2.74 -1.91 4.75
N GLU A 224 2.12 -2.12 5.90
CA GLU A 224 1.09 -3.15 6.09
C GLU A 224 -0.14 -2.85 5.23
N SER A 225 -0.62 -1.61 5.25
CA SER A 225 -1.75 -1.14 4.43
C SER A 225 -1.46 -1.20 2.92
N TYR A 226 -0.27 -0.80 2.51
CA TYR A 226 0.16 -0.90 1.13
C TYR A 226 0.21 -2.36 0.65
N ILE A 227 0.76 -3.28 1.45
CA ILE A 227 0.83 -4.69 1.08
C ILE A 227 -0.57 -5.30 0.97
N ALA A 228 -1.49 -4.97 1.88
CA ALA A 228 -2.88 -5.39 1.78
C ALA A 228 -3.53 -4.92 0.47
N PHE A 229 -3.20 -3.72 0.01
CA PHE A 229 -3.66 -3.21 -1.28
C PHE A 229 -3.05 -3.96 -2.47
N ILE A 230 -1.74 -4.22 -2.46
CA ILE A 230 -1.06 -4.95 -3.55
C ILE A 230 -1.53 -6.41 -3.65
N GLU A 231 -1.88 -7.03 -2.53
CA GLU A 231 -2.43 -8.39 -2.47
C GLU A 231 -3.93 -8.45 -2.78
N GLU A 232 -4.53 -7.33 -3.18
CA GLU A 232 -5.96 -7.21 -3.50
C GLU A 232 -6.90 -7.62 -2.37
N SER A 233 -6.41 -7.61 -1.13
CA SER A 233 -7.18 -7.95 0.09
C SER A 233 -8.02 -6.78 0.62
N THR A 234 -8.18 -5.69 -0.16
CA THR A 234 -8.97 -4.51 0.20
C THR A 234 -10.14 -4.33 -0.77
N PRO A 235 -11.21 -3.64 -0.36
CA PRO A 235 -12.34 -3.34 -1.23
C PRO A 235 -12.00 -2.29 -2.31
N PHE A 236 -10.82 -1.67 -2.26
CA PHE A 236 -10.40 -0.60 -3.15
C PHE A 236 -9.61 -1.11 -4.35
N SER A 237 -9.88 -0.54 -5.52
CA SER A 237 -9.10 -0.81 -6.72
C SER A 237 -9.08 0.40 -7.66
N THR A 238 -8.15 0.40 -8.61
CA THR A 238 -8.17 1.35 -9.72
C THR A 238 -8.92 0.74 -10.90
N GLN A 239 -9.38 1.59 -11.83
CA GLN A 239 -10.07 1.14 -13.05
C GLN A 239 -9.25 0.14 -13.89
N HIS A 240 -7.92 0.20 -13.81
CA HIS A 240 -7.04 -0.73 -14.54
C HIS A 240 -6.92 -2.10 -13.85
N GLY A 241 -7.04 -2.12 -12.52
CA GLY A 241 -6.91 -3.35 -11.73
C GLY A 241 -8.12 -4.27 -11.81
N VAL A 242 -9.26 -3.79 -12.34
CA VAL A 242 -10.52 -4.56 -12.40
C VAL A 242 -10.98 -4.85 -13.84
N LYS A 243 -10.11 -4.62 -14.83
CA LYS A 243 -10.48 -4.80 -16.22
C LYS A 243 -10.80 -6.26 -16.53
N GLY A 244 -12.07 -6.54 -16.86
CA GLY A 244 -12.55 -7.88 -17.18
C GLY A 244 -13.10 -8.66 -15.99
N GLU A 245 -13.15 -8.06 -14.80
CA GLU A 245 -13.78 -8.64 -13.62
C GLU A 245 -15.25 -8.23 -13.49
N GLU A 246 -16.04 -9.06 -12.84
CA GLU A 246 -17.47 -8.82 -12.57
C GLU A 246 -17.70 -8.78 -11.05
N TYR A 247 -18.42 -7.76 -10.58
CA TYR A 247 -18.75 -7.54 -9.16
C TYR A 247 -20.25 -7.34 -9.00
N ASN A 248 -20.79 -7.78 -7.87
CA ASN A 248 -22.21 -7.59 -7.55
C ASN A 248 -22.51 -6.13 -7.22
N ASP A 249 -21.68 -5.51 -6.38
CA ASP A 249 -21.84 -4.15 -5.92
C ASP A 249 -20.58 -3.35 -6.20
N VAL A 250 -20.72 -2.24 -6.93
CA VAL A 250 -19.59 -1.39 -7.33
C VAL A 250 -19.91 0.07 -7.06
N VAL A 251 -18.99 0.76 -6.42
CA VAL A 251 -18.97 2.22 -6.36
C VAL A 251 -17.84 2.75 -7.23
N VAL A 252 -18.14 3.67 -8.13
CA VAL A 252 -17.14 4.38 -8.93
C VAL A 252 -17.08 5.82 -8.45
N VAL A 253 -15.90 6.26 -8.05
CA VAL A 253 -15.65 7.61 -7.56
C VAL A 253 -15.01 8.45 -8.65
N PHE A 254 -15.75 9.42 -9.17
CA PHE A 254 -15.28 10.44 -10.08
C PHE A 254 -14.92 11.67 -9.26
N ASP A 255 -13.63 11.93 -9.08
CA ASP A 255 -13.16 13.00 -8.21
C ASP A 255 -12.07 13.83 -8.90
N ASP A 256 -12.37 15.12 -9.10
CA ASP A 256 -11.42 16.10 -9.63
C ASP A 256 -10.57 16.76 -8.52
N VAL A 257 -10.93 16.55 -7.25
CA VAL A 257 -10.29 17.22 -6.11
C VAL A 257 -8.92 16.62 -5.80
N GLU A 258 -8.87 15.30 -5.76
CA GLU A 258 -7.67 14.55 -5.37
C GLU A 258 -6.83 14.09 -6.56
N ALA A 259 -7.51 13.76 -7.66
CA ALA A 259 -6.86 13.42 -8.92
C ALA A 259 -6.46 14.71 -9.63
N ALA A 260 -5.22 15.13 -9.52
CA ALA A 260 -4.68 16.31 -10.20
C ALA A 260 -4.59 16.12 -11.74
N TRP A 261 -5.73 15.92 -12.39
CA TRP A 261 -5.81 15.73 -13.83
C TRP A 261 -5.71 17.07 -14.55
N THR A 262 -4.66 17.30 -15.27
CA THR A 262 -4.47 18.53 -16.06
C THR A 262 -5.26 18.54 -17.37
N LYS A 263 -5.65 17.37 -17.88
CA LYS A 263 -6.25 17.20 -19.22
C LYS A 263 -7.74 16.90 -19.22
N TYR A 264 -8.33 16.53 -18.08
CA TYR A 264 -9.73 16.14 -17.98
C TYR A 264 -10.34 16.62 -16.67
N SER A 265 -11.61 17.03 -16.69
CA SER A 265 -12.38 17.38 -15.49
C SER A 265 -13.78 16.81 -15.60
N PHE A 266 -14.14 15.97 -14.65
CA PHE A 266 -15.49 15.43 -14.55
C PHE A 266 -16.51 16.52 -14.26
N THR A 267 -16.13 17.51 -13.45
CA THR A 267 -16.97 18.67 -13.15
C THR A 267 -17.35 19.42 -14.42
N LYS A 268 -16.39 19.70 -15.28
CA LYS A 268 -16.65 20.42 -16.55
C LYS A 268 -17.50 19.61 -17.54
N THR A 269 -17.40 18.28 -17.48
CA THR A 269 -18.12 17.38 -18.39
C THR A 269 -19.54 17.11 -17.91
N LEU A 270 -19.75 16.97 -16.58
CA LEU A 270 -21.03 16.57 -16.01
C LEU A 270 -21.94 17.77 -15.69
N LEU A 271 -21.41 18.90 -15.19
CA LEU A 271 -22.20 20.05 -14.81
C LEU A 271 -23.02 20.68 -15.96
N PRO A 272 -22.50 20.88 -17.18
CA PRO A 272 -23.28 21.45 -18.28
C PRO A 272 -24.50 20.60 -18.64
N ASN A 273 -24.41 19.27 -18.44
CA ASN A 273 -25.51 18.35 -18.74
C ASN A 273 -26.54 18.25 -17.62
N LEU A 274 -26.20 18.74 -16.43
CA LEU A 274 -27.08 18.69 -15.23
C LEU A 274 -27.79 20.01 -14.97
N SER A 275 -27.25 21.13 -15.45
CA SER A 275 -27.83 22.46 -15.24
C SER A 275 -29.05 22.75 -16.14
N GLY A 276 -29.26 21.95 -17.17
CA GLY A 276 -30.37 22.15 -18.10
C GLY A 276 -30.28 23.49 -18.88
N GLU A 277 -29.16 24.18 -18.86
CA GLU A 277 -28.93 25.35 -19.68
C GLU A 277 -28.55 24.94 -21.10
N PRO A 278 -29.21 25.53 -22.11
CA PRO A 278 -29.04 25.16 -23.51
C PRO A 278 -27.63 25.47 -24.07
#